data_2e241c3104799412c1188a2871119f5f
#
_entry.id   2e241c3104799412c1188a2871119f5f
#
_cell.length_a   1.000
_cell.length_b   1.000
_cell.length_c   1.000
_cell.angle_alpha   90.00
_cell.angle_beta   90.00
_cell.angle_gamma   90.00
#
_symmetry.space_group_name_H-M   'P 1'
#
loop_
_entity.id
_entity.type
_entity.pdbx_description
1 polymer ?
#
loop_
_entity_poly.entity_id
_entity_poly.type
_entity_poly.pdbx_seq_one_letter_code
_entity_poly.pdbx_strand_id
1 'polypeptide(L)'
;MIKFSKKLLVFILAAIMMQSTLLVSCSSDTGDETTKAGTESSETETSAETETETEAETEPEETYDLGAMEFNMCSPDPAAMTWANPIMDAVEITGEPLNDAIYERNRGLEKKLNIVIKETYTDDIWGPNLLRSIVTASDQSYDIVTMLDRFSLSALSEKLIVSYQELPNIDLTKNYWGGNMLKDSSIGGVNYFAFGDFSLYAMDNISTLLFNQNVASQNGINDLYDLVESKKWTYDKFSEYSALVTNDTDGDGAMTETDSWGYLAMPKQILPSFWIAGGVRSVSKDENDLPVLSMDNETFHNIVGKIFEMSWDSGTWYVNKIDNDNDTTLENMFIRGNSLFHDSTFQKIARLREMDADFGIIPYPMASESQDSYYTRVSGALFSNVPLTQENKENIGLILEKLAEESAKITTPAYKNVIMKGKYSRDNKSSQMLDLLYETRVYDLGDSFWCDIIRDNFIKTMMTTNDRNLSSNLKKYQKIIVKTIEKVVVNITANEAE
;
A
#
# COMPACT_ATOMS: atom_id res chain seq x y z
N MET A 1 49.07 -2.37 -7.55
CA MET A 1 48.00 -1.32 -7.52
C MET A 1 48.29 -0.31 -8.62
N ILE A 2 47.65 -0.48 -9.78
CA ILE A 2 47.86 0.38 -10.95
C ILE A 2 46.65 1.33 -10.99
N LYS A 3 46.91 2.63 -10.78
CA LYS A 3 45.90 3.69 -10.88
C LYS A 3 45.63 3.99 -12.37
N PHE A 4 44.50 3.58 -12.91
CA PHE A 4 44.04 4.03 -14.20
C PHE A 4 43.41 5.44 -14.11
N SER A 5 43.88 6.34 -14.96
CA SER A 5 43.48 7.74 -15.04
C SER A 5 42.08 7.86 -15.65
N LYS A 6 41.19 8.63 -15.02
CA LYS A 6 39.82 8.95 -15.52
C LYS A 6 39.74 9.56 -16.91
N LYS A 7 40.84 9.99 -17.48
CA LYS A 7 40.92 10.57 -18.83
C LYS A 7 40.92 9.54 -19.98
N LEU A 8 41.20 8.25 -19.68
CA LEU A 8 41.22 7.22 -20.72
C LEU A 8 39.80 6.61 -20.94
N LEU A 9 38.90 6.74 -19.99
CA LEU A 9 37.54 6.21 -20.10
C LEU A 9 36.64 7.05 -21.02
N VAL A 10 36.90 8.36 -21.13
CA VAL A 10 36.12 9.29 -21.97
C VAL A 10 36.42 9.11 -23.46
N PHE A 11 37.63 8.67 -23.82
CA PHE A 11 38.01 8.43 -25.22
C PHE A 11 37.47 7.12 -25.81
N ILE A 12 37.15 6.12 -24.99
CA ILE A 12 36.59 4.86 -25.46
C ILE A 12 35.07 4.96 -25.68
N LEU A 13 34.36 5.81 -24.95
CA LEU A 13 32.91 6.05 -25.18
C LEU A 13 32.61 6.92 -26.41
N ALA A 14 33.53 7.77 -26.83
CA ALA A 14 33.38 8.61 -28.01
C ALA A 14 33.58 7.88 -29.36
N ALA A 15 34.22 6.68 -29.35
CA ALA A 15 34.47 5.88 -30.54
C ALA A 15 33.35 4.93 -30.94
N ILE A 16 32.33 4.71 -30.07
CA ILE A 16 31.22 3.77 -30.31
C ILE A 16 29.98 4.45 -30.91
N MET A 17 29.91 5.79 -30.94
CA MET A 17 28.76 6.54 -31.46
C MET A 17 28.88 7.00 -32.93
N MET A 18 29.82 6.49 -33.70
CA MET A 18 30.03 6.92 -35.09
C MET A 18 29.93 5.81 -36.14
N GLN A 19 29.07 4.80 -35.93
CA GLN A 19 28.80 3.81 -36.99
C GLN A 19 27.34 3.38 -37.04
N SER A 20 26.45 4.28 -37.46
CA SER A 20 25.12 3.87 -37.96
C SER A 20 24.44 4.99 -38.75
N THR A 21 24.99 5.32 -39.88
CA THR A 21 24.24 5.95 -40.98
C THR A 21 24.84 5.48 -42.27
N LEU A 22 24.05 4.76 -43.04
CA LEU A 22 24.00 4.69 -44.52
C LEU A 22 23.49 3.28 -44.92
N LEU A 23 22.25 3.23 -45.37
CA LEU A 23 21.86 2.50 -46.59
C LEU A 23 20.37 2.77 -46.87
N VAL A 24 20.15 3.85 -47.65
CA VAL A 24 18.98 4.00 -48.50
C VAL A 24 19.45 3.62 -49.89
N SER A 25 18.78 2.68 -50.53
CA SER A 25 18.83 2.59 -51.99
C SER A 25 17.50 2.05 -52.51
N CYS A 26 16.91 2.89 -53.34
CA CYS A 26 15.79 2.60 -54.22
C CYS A 26 16.16 1.55 -55.30
N SER A 27 15.20 0.76 -55.72
CA SER A 27 15.09 0.41 -57.16
C SER A 27 13.64 0.07 -57.49
N SER A 28 13.13 0.79 -58.42
CA SER A 28 11.98 0.70 -59.28
C SER A 28 12.05 -0.55 -60.24
N ASP A 29 10.98 -1.15 -60.62
CA ASP A 29 10.21 -0.92 -61.85
C ASP A 29 9.70 -2.21 -62.51
N THR A 30 8.53 -2.06 -63.09
CA THR A 30 7.92 -2.73 -64.28
C THR A 30 7.34 -4.14 -64.17
N GLY A 31 6.04 -4.18 -64.45
CA GLY A 31 5.41 -4.68 -65.68
C GLY A 31 4.31 -5.68 -65.44
N ASP A 32 3.11 -5.29 -65.60
CA ASP A 32 2.09 -5.49 -66.63
C ASP A 32 1.49 -6.93 -66.82
N GLU A 33 0.19 -6.90 -66.94
CA GLU A 33 -0.83 -7.50 -67.78
C GLU A 33 -1.91 -8.38 -67.08
N THR A 34 -3.10 -7.75 -67.09
CA THR A 34 -4.42 -8.22 -67.59
C THR A 34 -4.86 -9.64 -67.35
N THR A 35 -6.06 -9.80 -66.78
CA THR A 35 -7.26 -10.16 -67.54
C THR A 35 -8.55 -10.07 -66.73
N LYS A 36 -9.61 -9.70 -67.46
CA LYS A 36 -11.00 -9.40 -67.18
C LYS A 36 -11.86 -10.56 -66.70
N ALA A 37 -12.94 -10.16 -66.03
CA ALA A 37 -14.37 -10.51 -66.17
C ALA A 37 -14.91 -10.97 -64.81
N GLY A 38 -16.03 -10.55 -64.30
CA GLY A 38 -17.22 -9.90 -64.82
C GLY A 38 -18.26 -9.93 -63.71
N THR A 39 -18.97 -8.84 -63.56
CA THR A 39 -20.41 -8.69 -63.26
C THR A 39 -21.07 -9.49 -62.12
N GLU A 40 -21.55 -8.88 -61.08
CA GLU A 40 -22.96 -8.43 -60.96
C GLU A 40 -23.21 -7.69 -59.65
N SER A 41 -24.01 -6.69 -59.77
CA SER A 41 -24.52 -5.75 -58.79
C SER A 41 -25.43 -6.35 -57.72
N SER A 42 -25.30 -5.90 -56.47
CA SER A 42 -26.46 -5.79 -55.59
C SER A 42 -26.27 -4.55 -54.72
N GLU A 43 -27.05 -3.51 -54.98
CA GLU A 43 -27.20 -2.35 -54.15
C GLU A 43 -27.86 -2.75 -52.85
N THR A 44 -27.22 -2.40 -51.74
CA THR A 44 -27.92 -2.27 -50.44
C THR A 44 -27.50 -0.95 -49.84
N GLU A 45 -28.43 -0.04 -49.82
CA GLU A 45 -28.33 1.23 -49.07
C GLU A 45 -28.04 0.94 -47.60
N THR A 46 -26.90 1.40 -47.11
CA THR A 46 -26.67 1.53 -45.68
C THR A 46 -26.68 3.00 -45.33
N SER A 47 -27.72 3.41 -44.65
CA SER A 47 -27.83 4.71 -44.04
C SER A 47 -26.65 4.95 -43.07
N ALA A 48 -25.87 5.99 -43.35
CA ALA A 48 -24.88 6.51 -42.44
C ALA A 48 -25.60 7.19 -41.27
N GLU A 49 -25.65 6.54 -40.13
CA GLU A 49 -25.89 7.20 -38.85
C GLU A 49 -24.68 8.05 -38.52
N THR A 50 -24.87 9.34 -38.56
CA THR A 50 -23.94 10.32 -38.04
C THR A 50 -23.94 10.19 -36.52
N GLU A 51 -22.97 9.51 -35.94
CA GLU A 51 -22.70 9.62 -34.49
C GLU A 51 -22.30 11.07 -34.21
N THR A 52 -23.22 11.79 -33.60
CA THR A 52 -22.90 13.09 -33.00
C THR A 52 -22.11 12.80 -31.74
N GLU A 53 -20.77 12.97 -31.79
CA GLU A 53 -19.98 13.10 -30.59
C GLU A 53 -20.56 14.24 -29.76
N THR A 54 -21.23 13.89 -28.68
CA THR A 54 -21.62 14.83 -27.64
C THR A 54 -20.31 15.20 -26.94
N GLU A 55 -19.74 16.36 -27.27
CA GLU A 55 -18.74 17.02 -26.44
C GLU A 55 -19.33 17.08 -25.02
N ALA A 56 -18.74 16.34 -24.10
CA ALA A 56 -19.02 16.50 -22.68
C ALA A 56 -18.67 17.95 -22.34
N GLU A 57 -19.66 18.75 -21.96
CA GLU A 57 -19.43 20.06 -21.36
C GLU A 57 -18.51 19.85 -20.16
N THR A 58 -17.25 20.19 -20.31
CA THR A 58 -16.32 20.30 -19.19
C THR A 58 -16.83 21.45 -18.32
N GLU A 59 -17.30 21.13 -17.12
CA GLU A 59 -17.60 22.16 -16.12
C GLU A 59 -16.39 23.10 -16.00
N PRO A 60 -16.61 24.43 -15.88
CA PRO A 60 -15.52 25.37 -15.76
C PRO A 60 -14.65 24.99 -14.55
N GLU A 61 -13.37 24.84 -14.79
CA GLU A 61 -12.43 24.46 -13.75
C GLU A 61 -12.39 25.56 -12.67
N GLU A 62 -12.78 25.20 -11.45
CA GLU A 62 -12.73 26.14 -10.31
C GLU A 62 -11.31 26.59 -10.08
N THR A 63 -11.06 27.89 -10.20
CA THR A 63 -9.78 28.52 -9.90
C THR A 63 -9.91 29.31 -8.61
N TYR A 64 -8.93 29.13 -7.72
CA TYR A 64 -8.84 29.85 -6.46
C TYR A 64 -7.60 30.73 -6.49
N ASP A 65 -7.67 31.87 -5.80
CA ASP A 65 -6.50 32.75 -5.64
C ASP A 65 -6.16 32.90 -4.14
N LEU A 66 -5.22 32.09 -3.68
CA LEU A 66 -4.72 32.14 -2.32
C LEU A 66 -3.52 33.07 -2.13
N GLY A 67 -3.27 34.00 -3.11
CA GLY A 67 -2.33 35.08 -2.97
C GLY A 67 -0.85 34.66 -2.89
N ALA A 68 -0.47 33.59 -3.59
CA ALA A 68 0.86 32.98 -3.51
C ALA A 68 1.25 32.53 -2.07
N MET A 69 0.26 32.07 -1.28
CA MET A 69 0.49 31.49 0.03
C MET A 69 1.49 30.32 -0.07
N GLU A 70 2.44 30.29 0.86
CA GLU A 70 3.29 29.11 1.04
C GLU A 70 2.53 28.03 1.83
N PHE A 71 2.43 26.84 1.28
CA PHE A 71 1.93 25.66 1.99
C PHE A 71 3.11 24.79 2.42
N ASN A 72 3.41 24.83 3.71
CA ASN A 72 4.61 24.25 4.29
C ASN A 72 4.31 22.89 4.93
N MET A 73 4.88 21.84 4.36
CA MET A 73 4.80 20.47 4.85
C MET A 73 6.11 20.07 5.55
N CYS A 74 6.01 19.36 6.67
CA CYS A 74 7.14 18.71 7.31
C CYS A 74 6.92 17.20 7.31
N SER A 75 7.81 16.47 6.64
CA SER A 75 7.76 15.01 6.48
C SER A 75 8.95 14.33 7.15
N PRO A 76 8.87 13.02 7.44
CA PRO A 76 10.03 12.25 7.84
C PRO A 76 11.14 12.31 6.79
N ASP A 77 12.40 12.43 7.24
CA ASP A 77 13.55 12.37 6.33
C ASP A 77 13.61 10.98 5.66
N PRO A 78 13.58 10.90 4.31
CA PRO A 78 13.74 9.64 3.59
C PRO A 78 15.03 8.87 3.96
N ALA A 79 16.09 9.57 4.37
CA ALA A 79 17.32 8.94 4.84
C ALA A 79 17.17 8.29 6.22
N ALA A 80 16.30 8.83 7.08
CA ALA A 80 15.97 8.26 8.38
C ALA A 80 14.89 7.18 8.28
N MET A 81 14.04 7.23 7.24
CA MET A 81 12.93 6.31 7.00
C MET A 81 13.16 5.43 5.76
N THR A 82 14.24 4.65 5.78
CA THR A 82 14.68 3.85 4.61
C THR A 82 13.73 2.73 4.20
N TRP A 83 12.75 2.40 5.03
CA TRP A 83 11.74 1.35 4.77
C TRP A 83 10.45 1.88 4.12
N ALA A 84 10.37 3.18 3.86
CA ALA A 84 9.18 3.82 3.31
C ALA A 84 9.56 4.98 2.37
N ASN A 85 8.58 5.43 1.57
CA ASN A 85 8.71 6.66 0.79
C ASN A 85 7.79 7.74 1.37
N PRO A 86 8.29 8.66 2.22
CA PRO A 86 7.50 9.73 2.82
C PRO A 86 7.32 10.95 1.91
N ILE A 87 7.90 10.97 0.70
CA ILE A 87 7.97 12.14 -0.17
C ILE A 87 6.57 12.52 -0.68
N MET A 88 6.18 13.78 -0.47
CA MET A 88 4.92 14.35 -0.97
C MET A 88 5.14 15.47 -2.00
N ASP A 89 6.35 16.02 -2.14
CA ASP A 89 6.72 16.97 -3.19
C ASP A 89 7.92 16.47 -4.02
N ALA A 90 7.86 16.67 -5.32
CA ALA A 90 8.96 16.45 -6.26
C ALA A 90 9.36 17.79 -6.86
N VAL A 91 10.66 18.11 -6.80
CA VAL A 91 11.17 19.43 -7.22
C VAL A 91 11.48 19.51 -8.70
N GLU A 92 11.68 18.36 -9.38
CA GLU A 92 12.02 18.28 -10.80
C GLU A 92 11.49 16.99 -11.45
N ILE A 93 11.36 17.02 -12.77
CA ILE A 93 11.05 15.85 -13.59
C ILE A 93 12.35 15.05 -13.77
N THR A 94 12.30 13.76 -13.42
CA THR A 94 13.46 12.85 -13.47
C THR A 94 13.34 11.77 -14.54
N GLY A 95 12.13 11.59 -15.12
CA GLY A 95 11.78 10.47 -15.98
C GLY A 95 11.35 9.22 -15.20
N GLU A 96 11.33 9.27 -13.87
CA GLU A 96 10.76 8.23 -13.02
C GLU A 96 9.24 8.51 -12.88
N PRO A 97 8.36 7.57 -13.29
CA PRO A 97 6.93 7.87 -13.47
C PRO A 97 6.20 8.38 -12.22
N LEU A 98 6.56 7.87 -11.04
CA LEU A 98 5.91 8.30 -9.80
C LEU A 98 6.40 9.68 -9.35
N ASN A 99 7.71 9.93 -9.44
CA ASN A 99 8.29 11.26 -9.20
C ASN A 99 7.63 12.31 -10.11
N ASP A 100 7.55 12.00 -11.40
CA ASP A 100 7.00 12.92 -12.40
C ASP A 100 5.51 13.18 -12.16
N ALA A 101 4.75 12.17 -11.75
CA ALA A 101 3.34 12.31 -11.36
C ALA A 101 3.15 13.19 -10.12
N ILE A 102 4.02 13.06 -9.10
CA ILE A 102 4.01 13.93 -7.92
C ILE A 102 4.33 15.38 -8.33
N TYR A 103 5.34 15.57 -9.18
CA TYR A 103 5.70 16.86 -9.70
C TYR A 103 4.55 17.53 -10.46
N GLU A 104 3.94 16.82 -11.42
CA GLU A 104 2.82 17.31 -12.22
C GLU A 104 1.63 17.69 -11.34
N ARG A 105 1.26 16.84 -10.38
CA ARG A 105 0.19 17.12 -9.41
C ARG A 105 0.46 18.43 -8.67
N ASN A 106 1.63 18.58 -8.07
CA ASN A 106 1.94 19.72 -7.22
C ASN A 106 2.04 21.01 -8.04
N ARG A 107 2.75 20.99 -9.18
CA ARG A 107 2.87 22.18 -10.05
C ARG A 107 1.51 22.58 -10.66
N GLY A 108 0.64 21.60 -10.95
CA GLY A 108 -0.75 21.85 -11.36
C GLY A 108 -1.56 22.56 -10.27
N LEU A 109 -1.45 22.07 -9.03
CA LEU A 109 -2.14 22.67 -7.87
C LEU A 109 -1.63 24.07 -7.53
N GLU A 110 -0.32 24.30 -7.56
CA GLU A 110 0.25 25.63 -7.35
C GLU A 110 -0.34 26.66 -8.31
N LYS A 111 -0.46 26.29 -9.58
CA LYS A 111 -1.07 27.15 -10.61
C LYS A 111 -2.56 27.36 -10.37
N LYS A 112 -3.31 26.29 -10.00
CA LYS A 112 -4.76 26.28 -9.83
C LYS A 112 -5.20 27.09 -8.61
N LEU A 113 -4.42 27.01 -7.52
CA LEU A 113 -4.74 27.65 -6.24
C LEU A 113 -3.94 28.95 -6.00
N ASN A 114 -2.99 29.30 -6.86
CA ASN A 114 -2.00 30.37 -6.64
C ASN A 114 -1.31 30.23 -5.28
N ILE A 115 -0.60 29.11 -5.07
CA ILE A 115 0.16 28.76 -3.86
C ILE A 115 1.59 28.35 -4.24
N VAL A 116 2.44 28.17 -3.24
CA VAL A 116 3.76 27.54 -3.35
C VAL A 116 3.82 26.37 -2.37
N ILE A 117 3.95 25.16 -2.86
CA ILE A 117 4.09 23.95 -2.05
C ILE A 117 5.57 23.79 -1.65
N LYS A 118 5.82 23.62 -0.36
CA LYS A 118 7.17 23.37 0.18
C LYS A 118 7.16 22.17 1.10
N GLU A 119 8.09 21.25 0.89
CA GLU A 119 8.32 20.12 1.79
C GLU A 119 9.70 20.24 2.43
N THR A 120 9.75 20.09 3.73
CA THR A 120 10.98 19.99 4.53
C THR A 120 11.00 18.66 5.26
N TYR A 121 12.17 18.23 5.68
CA TYR A 121 12.35 16.92 6.28
C TYR A 121 12.85 17.02 7.72
N THR A 122 12.44 16.05 8.55
CA THR A 122 12.90 15.91 9.94
C THR A 122 13.33 14.46 10.22
N ASP A 123 14.38 14.32 11.03
CA ASP A 123 14.82 13.04 11.61
C ASP A 123 14.15 12.74 12.96
N ASP A 124 13.39 13.69 13.53
CA ASP A 124 12.57 13.49 14.75
C ASP A 124 11.26 12.78 14.41
N ILE A 125 11.38 11.48 14.04
CA ILE A 125 10.30 10.65 13.54
C ILE A 125 9.72 9.68 14.59
N TRP A 126 10.31 9.63 15.80
CA TRP A 126 10.00 8.63 16.84
C TRP A 126 9.10 9.14 17.97
N GLY A 127 8.28 10.12 17.69
CA GLY A 127 7.34 10.68 18.68
C GLY A 127 6.75 12.01 18.25
N PRO A 128 5.89 12.64 19.10
CA PRO A 128 5.24 13.89 18.78
C PRO A 128 6.06 15.14 19.19
N ASN A 129 7.40 15.02 19.33
CA ASN A 129 8.23 16.11 19.89
C ASN A 129 8.20 17.37 19.05
N LEU A 130 8.27 17.24 17.71
CA LEU A 130 8.20 18.38 16.80
C LEU A 130 6.86 19.11 16.95
N LEU A 131 5.74 18.39 16.89
CA LEU A 131 4.40 18.98 17.09
C LEU A 131 4.25 19.64 18.46
N ARG A 132 4.78 19.01 19.52
CA ARG A 132 4.77 19.59 20.87
C ARG A 132 5.53 20.91 20.92
N SER A 133 6.67 21.01 20.24
CA SER A 133 7.48 22.23 20.15
C SER A 133 6.74 23.31 19.38
N ILE A 134 6.15 22.98 18.23
CA ILE A 134 5.36 23.88 17.39
C ILE A 134 4.19 24.47 18.21
N VAL A 135 3.38 23.62 18.83
CA VAL A 135 2.19 24.03 19.58
C VAL A 135 2.58 24.87 20.82
N THR A 136 3.63 24.45 21.55
CA THR A 136 4.09 25.21 22.75
C THR A 136 4.60 26.60 22.40
N ALA A 137 5.25 26.75 21.25
CA ALA A 137 5.79 28.01 20.77
C ALA A 137 4.75 28.87 20.02
N SER A 138 3.54 28.34 19.76
CA SER A 138 2.55 28.94 18.84
C SER A 138 3.17 29.23 17.46
N ASP A 139 4.02 28.33 16.98
CA ASP A 139 4.73 28.45 15.71
C ASP A 139 3.78 28.14 14.55
N GLN A 140 3.79 28.98 13.51
CA GLN A 140 2.99 28.86 12.30
C GLN A 140 3.82 28.42 11.07
N SER A 141 5.05 27.93 11.30
CA SER A 141 5.99 27.60 10.22
C SER A 141 5.55 26.41 9.37
N TYR A 142 4.72 25.51 9.91
CA TYR A 142 4.24 24.33 9.24
C TYR A 142 2.73 24.25 9.23
N ASP A 143 2.15 24.05 8.05
CA ASP A 143 0.72 23.82 7.87
C ASP A 143 0.34 22.39 8.22
N ILE A 144 1.20 21.43 7.87
CA ILE A 144 1.06 20.01 8.26
C ILE A 144 2.40 19.41 8.71
N VAL A 145 2.32 18.49 9.67
CA VAL A 145 3.42 17.63 10.09
C VAL A 145 3.02 16.17 9.87
N THR A 146 3.75 15.49 9.02
CA THR A 146 3.49 14.08 8.66
C THR A 146 4.22 13.16 9.62
N MET A 147 3.48 12.21 10.21
CA MET A 147 4.01 11.30 11.22
C MET A 147 3.46 9.89 11.05
N LEU A 148 4.22 8.88 11.54
CA LEU A 148 3.70 7.52 11.67
C LEU A 148 2.44 7.51 12.56
N ASP A 149 1.51 6.67 12.22
CA ASP A 149 0.20 6.50 12.82
C ASP A 149 0.21 6.44 14.37
N ARG A 150 1.05 5.58 14.97
CA ARG A 150 1.17 5.48 16.43
C ARG A 150 1.67 6.77 17.11
N PHE A 151 2.43 7.58 16.39
CA PHE A 151 2.91 8.87 16.91
C PHE A 151 1.91 9.99 16.69
N SER A 152 1.12 9.91 15.62
CA SER A 152 -0.07 10.76 15.44
C SER A 152 -1.10 10.51 16.55
N LEU A 153 -1.30 9.23 16.95
CA LEU A 153 -2.14 8.91 18.12
C LEU A 153 -1.57 9.51 19.42
N SER A 154 -0.24 9.52 19.57
CA SER A 154 0.42 10.17 20.71
C SER A 154 0.21 11.68 20.70
N ALA A 155 0.32 12.32 19.53
CA ALA A 155 0.05 13.73 19.35
C ALA A 155 -1.41 14.10 19.68
N LEU A 156 -2.36 13.25 19.24
CA LEU A 156 -3.78 13.40 19.61
C LEU A 156 -3.98 13.30 21.13
N SER A 157 -3.36 12.31 21.77
CA SER A 157 -3.45 12.13 23.22
C SER A 157 -2.89 13.31 24.01
N GLU A 158 -1.98 14.10 23.43
CA GLU A 158 -1.41 15.32 23.99
C GLU A 158 -2.15 16.59 23.53
N LYS A 159 -3.23 16.46 22.74
CA LYS A 159 -4.03 17.58 22.22
C LYS A 159 -3.20 18.54 21.35
N LEU A 160 -2.39 18.01 20.46
CA LEU A 160 -1.47 18.81 19.63
C LEU A 160 -2.00 19.03 18.21
N ILE A 161 -3.09 18.34 17.81
CA ILE A 161 -3.62 18.35 16.45
C ILE A 161 -5.12 18.65 16.43
N VAL A 162 -5.59 19.21 15.33
CA VAL A 162 -7.02 19.40 15.06
C VAL A 162 -7.62 18.18 14.37
N SER A 163 -8.94 18.03 14.46
CA SER A 163 -9.67 17.02 13.68
C SER A 163 -9.85 17.46 12.23
N TYR A 164 -10.04 16.52 11.32
CA TYR A 164 -10.34 16.81 9.93
C TYR A 164 -11.72 17.43 9.73
N GLN A 165 -12.67 17.18 10.65
CA GLN A 165 -13.97 17.86 10.64
C GLN A 165 -13.89 19.35 10.99
N GLU A 166 -12.80 19.79 11.66
CA GLU A 166 -12.54 21.21 11.93
C GLU A 166 -11.92 21.96 10.74
N LEU A 167 -11.54 21.24 9.67
CA LEU A 167 -10.96 21.82 8.47
C LEU A 167 -12.07 22.07 7.44
N PRO A 168 -12.43 23.35 7.15
CA PRO A 168 -13.38 23.66 6.09
C PRO A 168 -12.91 23.10 4.73
N ASN A 169 -13.89 22.92 3.82
CA ASN A 169 -13.68 22.46 2.46
C ASN A 169 -13.26 20.98 2.28
N ILE A 170 -13.10 20.19 3.34
CA ILE A 170 -12.82 18.76 3.25
C ILE A 170 -14.13 17.95 3.15
N ASP A 171 -14.23 17.10 2.13
CA ASP A 171 -15.30 16.12 1.98
C ASP A 171 -14.82 14.69 2.26
N LEU A 172 -14.86 14.30 3.52
CA LEU A 172 -14.42 12.97 3.98
C LEU A 172 -15.25 11.80 3.41
N THR A 173 -16.32 12.05 2.67
CA THR A 173 -17.12 11.02 2.00
C THR A 173 -16.44 10.49 0.73
N LYS A 174 -15.43 11.17 0.23
CA LYS A 174 -14.70 10.81 -0.97
C LYS A 174 -13.71 9.67 -0.72
N ASN A 175 -13.61 8.75 -1.68
CA ASN A 175 -12.76 7.56 -1.56
C ASN A 175 -11.27 7.88 -1.42
N TYR A 176 -10.81 9.01 -1.93
CA TYR A 176 -9.41 9.44 -1.80
C TYR A 176 -9.01 9.81 -0.36
N TRP A 177 -9.94 9.84 0.57
CA TRP A 177 -9.69 9.97 2.00
C TRP A 177 -9.57 8.63 2.73
N GLY A 178 -9.48 7.51 2.00
CA GLY A 178 -9.18 6.19 2.58
C GLY A 178 -10.38 5.25 2.72
N GLY A 179 -11.60 5.66 2.36
CA GLY A 179 -12.77 4.78 2.37
C GLY A 179 -13.02 4.09 3.72
N ASN A 180 -12.99 2.75 3.74
CA ASN A 180 -13.22 1.97 4.98
C ASN A 180 -12.20 2.28 6.07
N MET A 181 -10.93 2.55 5.72
CA MET A 181 -9.89 2.85 6.70
C MET A 181 -10.17 4.15 7.47
N LEU A 182 -10.77 5.15 6.83
CA LEU A 182 -11.16 6.39 7.49
C LEU A 182 -12.19 6.11 8.60
N LYS A 183 -13.19 5.25 8.31
CA LYS A 183 -14.17 4.79 9.29
C LYS A 183 -13.51 3.95 10.39
N ASP A 184 -12.56 3.09 10.03
CA ASP A 184 -11.86 2.25 11.02
C ASP A 184 -11.01 3.09 11.99
N SER A 185 -10.43 4.21 11.55
CA SER A 185 -9.53 5.06 12.34
C SER A 185 -10.22 6.21 13.11
N SER A 186 -11.53 6.43 12.91
CA SER A 186 -12.27 7.43 13.71
C SER A 186 -12.30 7.04 15.19
N ILE A 187 -12.41 8.02 16.07
CA ILE A 187 -12.52 7.82 17.53
C ILE A 187 -13.62 8.74 18.06
N GLY A 188 -14.67 8.14 18.64
CA GLY A 188 -15.82 8.91 19.12
C GLY A 188 -16.60 9.63 18.01
N GLY A 189 -16.64 9.06 16.80
CA GLY A 189 -17.26 9.69 15.62
C GLY A 189 -16.44 10.78 14.96
N VAL A 190 -15.20 11.04 15.46
CA VAL A 190 -14.33 12.10 14.97
C VAL A 190 -13.15 11.52 14.19
N ASN A 191 -12.86 12.06 13.02
CA ASN A 191 -11.70 11.74 12.21
C ASN A 191 -10.55 12.71 12.54
N TYR A 192 -9.68 12.30 13.43
CA TYR A 192 -8.41 13.01 13.73
C TYR A 192 -7.34 12.65 12.70
N PHE A 193 -7.54 11.57 11.96
CA PHE A 193 -6.62 11.02 10.97
C PHE A 193 -7.34 10.77 9.66
N ALA A 194 -6.65 11.01 8.55
CA ALA A 194 -7.16 10.71 7.22
C ALA A 194 -6.05 10.14 6.33
N PHE A 195 -6.43 9.25 5.42
CA PHE A 195 -5.52 8.51 4.54
C PHE A 195 -5.41 9.16 3.15
N GLY A 196 -5.35 10.47 3.08
CA GLY A 196 -5.35 11.19 1.80
C GLY A 196 -4.40 10.55 0.77
N ASP A 197 -4.89 10.33 -0.44
CA ASP A 197 -4.15 9.68 -1.54
C ASP A 197 -2.84 10.42 -1.94
N PHE A 198 -2.60 11.59 -1.38
CA PHE A 198 -1.33 12.29 -1.51
C PHE A 198 -0.19 11.69 -0.68
N SER A 199 -0.50 10.91 0.36
CA SER A 199 0.47 10.15 1.15
C SER A 199 0.51 8.70 0.67
N LEU A 200 1.58 8.32 -0.01
CA LEU A 200 1.70 6.99 -0.62
C LEU A 200 1.98 5.88 0.41
N TYR A 201 2.37 6.22 1.63
CA TYR A 201 2.79 5.22 2.61
C TYR A 201 1.70 4.22 2.98
N ALA A 202 0.44 4.64 3.07
CA ALA A 202 -0.67 3.70 3.29
C ALA A 202 -0.86 2.75 2.11
N MET A 203 -0.59 3.18 0.88
CA MET A 203 -0.57 2.33 -0.31
C MET A 203 0.63 1.38 -0.30
N ASP A 204 1.81 1.85 0.06
CA ASP A 204 3.02 1.04 0.23
C ASP A 204 2.79 -0.14 1.18
N ASN A 205 1.98 0.07 2.22
CA ASN A 205 1.70 -0.91 3.27
C ASN A 205 0.43 -1.77 3.04
N ILE A 206 -0.16 -1.73 1.85
CA ILE A 206 -1.21 -2.68 1.46
C ILE A 206 -0.59 -4.08 1.42
N SER A 207 -1.03 -4.94 2.32
CA SER A 207 -0.58 -6.34 2.39
C SER A 207 -1.16 -7.15 1.25
N THR A 208 -0.35 -7.98 0.63
CA THR A 208 -0.76 -8.84 -0.46
C THR A 208 -0.07 -10.19 -0.37
N LEU A 209 -0.65 -11.19 -1.00
CA LEU A 209 -0.07 -12.49 -1.18
C LEU A 209 0.41 -12.61 -2.63
N LEU A 210 1.71 -12.86 -2.81
CA LEU A 210 2.26 -13.17 -4.12
C LEU A 210 2.25 -14.68 -4.33
N PHE A 211 2.04 -15.11 -5.58
CA PHE A 211 2.23 -16.52 -5.95
C PHE A 211 3.13 -16.66 -7.17
N ASN A 212 4.05 -17.62 -7.14
CA ASN A 212 4.95 -17.93 -8.24
C ASN A 212 4.18 -18.72 -9.30
N GLN A 213 3.97 -18.13 -10.48
CA GLN A 213 3.16 -18.73 -11.54
C GLN A 213 3.80 -20.02 -12.12
N ASN A 214 5.14 -20.08 -12.16
CA ASN A 214 5.83 -21.28 -12.62
C ASN A 214 5.64 -22.44 -11.64
N VAL A 215 5.81 -22.17 -10.33
CA VAL A 215 5.59 -23.17 -9.27
C VAL A 215 4.13 -23.62 -9.26
N ALA A 216 3.19 -22.70 -9.38
CA ALA A 216 1.77 -23.02 -9.46
C ALA A 216 1.46 -23.94 -10.65
N SER A 217 1.90 -23.57 -11.86
CA SER A 217 1.67 -24.33 -13.08
C SER A 217 2.29 -25.73 -13.03
N GLN A 218 3.51 -25.88 -12.51
CA GLN A 218 4.20 -27.16 -12.35
C GLN A 218 3.45 -28.12 -11.42
N ASN A 219 2.67 -27.58 -10.47
CA ASN A 219 1.87 -28.36 -9.53
C ASN A 219 0.38 -28.41 -9.90
N GLY A 220 0.01 -28.00 -11.13
CA GLY A 220 -1.36 -28.08 -11.64
C GLY A 220 -2.32 -27.03 -11.03
N ILE A 221 -1.80 -25.99 -10.40
CA ILE A 221 -2.58 -24.90 -9.78
C ILE A 221 -2.73 -23.79 -10.84
N ASN A 222 -3.93 -23.67 -11.43
CA ASN A 222 -4.18 -22.75 -12.54
C ASN A 222 -5.41 -21.85 -12.33
N ASP A 223 -6.05 -21.92 -11.17
CA ASP A 223 -7.38 -21.35 -10.89
C ASP A 223 -7.38 -20.32 -9.75
N LEU A 224 -6.21 -19.83 -9.31
CA LEU A 224 -6.10 -18.93 -8.16
C LEU A 224 -6.94 -17.65 -8.33
N TYR A 225 -6.89 -17.02 -9.50
CA TYR A 225 -7.70 -15.83 -9.78
C TYR A 225 -9.20 -16.15 -9.80
N ASP A 226 -9.59 -17.29 -10.39
CA ASP A 226 -10.98 -17.72 -10.47
C ASP A 226 -11.55 -18.02 -9.07
N LEU A 227 -10.72 -18.59 -8.17
CA LEU A 227 -11.07 -18.77 -6.76
C LEU A 227 -11.29 -17.43 -6.03
N VAL A 228 -10.43 -16.43 -6.30
CA VAL A 228 -10.61 -15.08 -5.74
C VAL A 228 -11.89 -14.44 -6.26
N GLU A 229 -12.11 -14.43 -7.57
CA GLU A 229 -13.28 -13.84 -8.23
C GLU A 229 -14.60 -14.48 -7.76
N SER A 230 -14.59 -15.81 -7.56
CA SER A 230 -15.76 -16.57 -7.08
C SER A 230 -15.93 -16.60 -5.57
N LYS A 231 -15.07 -15.91 -4.80
CA LYS A 231 -15.03 -15.90 -3.32
C LYS A 231 -14.86 -17.31 -2.71
N LYS A 232 -14.10 -18.18 -3.37
CA LYS A 232 -13.74 -19.51 -2.89
C LYS A 232 -12.29 -19.62 -2.45
N TRP A 233 -11.54 -18.52 -2.51
CA TRP A 233 -10.18 -18.43 -2.01
C TRP A 233 -10.20 -18.32 -0.48
N THR A 234 -10.03 -19.46 0.20
CA THR A 234 -10.17 -19.60 1.67
C THR A 234 -8.92 -20.18 2.29
N TYR A 235 -8.84 -20.18 3.64
CA TYR A 235 -7.77 -20.82 4.41
C TYR A 235 -7.59 -22.31 4.03
N ASP A 236 -8.67 -23.02 3.77
CA ASP A 236 -8.60 -24.43 3.39
C ASP A 236 -7.97 -24.59 2.00
N LYS A 237 -8.33 -23.74 1.03
CA LYS A 237 -7.69 -23.75 -0.29
C LYS A 237 -6.24 -23.31 -0.26
N PHE A 238 -5.91 -22.31 0.56
CA PHE A 238 -4.53 -21.89 0.79
C PHE A 238 -3.69 -23.05 1.37
N SER A 239 -4.23 -23.77 2.37
CA SER A 239 -3.56 -24.93 2.98
C SER A 239 -3.41 -26.09 2.01
N GLU A 240 -4.45 -26.38 1.22
CA GLU A 240 -4.43 -27.41 0.17
C GLU A 240 -3.29 -27.16 -0.82
N TYR A 241 -3.20 -25.95 -1.37
CA TYR A 241 -2.19 -25.59 -2.36
C TYR A 241 -0.79 -25.47 -1.75
N SER A 242 -0.68 -25.00 -0.52
CA SER A 242 0.60 -25.02 0.20
C SER A 242 1.14 -26.43 0.38
N ALA A 243 0.27 -27.41 0.70
CA ALA A 243 0.67 -28.79 0.87
C ALA A 243 1.11 -29.47 -0.45
N LEU A 244 0.49 -29.11 -1.58
CA LEU A 244 0.85 -29.67 -2.90
C LEU A 244 2.29 -29.33 -3.30
N VAL A 245 2.80 -28.17 -2.88
CA VAL A 245 4.12 -27.65 -3.29
C VAL A 245 5.22 -28.00 -2.30
N THR A 246 4.87 -28.22 -1.04
CA THR A 246 5.88 -28.45 0.02
C THR A 246 6.58 -29.78 -0.16
N ASN A 247 7.91 -29.74 -0.31
CA ASN A 247 8.71 -30.94 -0.54
C ASN A 247 10.17 -30.72 -0.10
N ASP A 248 10.75 -31.74 0.55
CA ASP A 248 12.17 -31.89 0.77
C ASP A 248 12.84 -32.16 -0.60
N THR A 249 13.48 -31.15 -1.16
CA THR A 249 13.97 -31.15 -2.55
C THR A 249 15.27 -31.93 -2.70
N ASP A 250 16.14 -31.90 -1.69
CA ASP A 250 17.43 -32.59 -1.70
C ASP A 250 17.40 -33.98 -1.03
N GLY A 251 16.29 -34.30 -0.35
CA GLY A 251 16.04 -35.63 0.23
C GLY A 251 16.88 -35.92 1.48
N ASP A 252 17.37 -34.89 2.16
CA ASP A 252 18.20 -35.05 3.36
C ASP A 252 17.39 -35.28 4.66
N GLY A 253 16.06 -35.14 4.57
CA GLY A 253 15.11 -35.32 5.68
C GLY A 253 14.93 -34.08 6.56
N ALA A 254 15.53 -32.93 6.21
CA ALA A 254 15.39 -31.66 6.93
C ALA A 254 14.85 -30.57 5.99
N MET A 255 13.75 -29.92 6.35
CA MET A 255 13.21 -28.80 5.59
C MET A 255 14.01 -27.53 5.87
N THR A 256 14.65 -26.95 4.84
CA THR A 256 15.55 -25.80 4.89
C THR A 256 15.16 -24.70 3.89
N GLU A 257 15.98 -23.64 3.77
CA GLU A 257 15.78 -22.54 2.80
C GLU A 257 15.96 -22.97 1.33
N THR A 258 16.54 -24.15 1.08
CA THR A 258 16.78 -24.70 -0.27
C THR A 258 15.64 -25.58 -0.76
N ASP A 259 14.70 -25.90 0.12
CA ASP A 259 13.55 -26.76 -0.18
C ASP A 259 12.35 -25.98 -0.72
N SER A 260 11.33 -26.72 -1.13
CA SER A 260 10.07 -26.14 -1.62
C SER A 260 9.06 -25.98 -0.50
N TRP A 261 8.53 -24.78 -0.36
CA TRP A 261 7.59 -24.41 0.68
C TRP A 261 6.25 -23.93 0.10
N GLY A 262 5.18 -24.15 0.83
CA GLY A 262 3.88 -23.58 0.47
C GLY A 262 3.84 -22.07 0.63
N TYR A 263 4.39 -21.57 1.75
CA TYR A 263 4.32 -20.16 2.09
C TYR A 263 5.56 -19.67 2.84
N LEU A 264 5.97 -18.44 2.53
CA LEU A 264 7.06 -17.72 3.18
C LEU A 264 6.56 -16.48 3.89
N ALA A 265 6.85 -16.33 5.19
CA ALA A 265 6.44 -15.14 5.93
C ALA A 265 7.35 -14.79 7.11
N MET A 266 7.23 -13.53 7.56
CA MET A 266 7.84 -13.03 8.80
C MET A 266 6.89 -13.29 9.99
N PRO A 267 7.40 -13.69 11.18
CA PRO A 267 6.56 -14.04 12.34
C PRO A 267 5.57 -12.94 12.75
N LYS A 268 6.00 -11.68 12.71
CA LYS A 268 5.15 -10.54 13.10
C LYS A 268 4.02 -10.24 12.12
N GLN A 269 4.12 -10.71 10.87
CA GLN A 269 3.12 -10.46 9.83
C GLN A 269 2.05 -11.54 9.77
N ILE A 270 2.37 -12.79 10.11
CA ILE A 270 1.49 -13.94 9.91
C ILE A 270 0.12 -13.73 10.57
N LEU A 271 0.09 -13.59 11.90
CA LEU A 271 -1.18 -13.50 12.63
C LEU A 271 -2.02 -12.31 12.17
N PRO A 272 -1.50 -11.06 12.10
CA PRO A 272 -2.29 -9.92 11.64
C PRO A 272 -2.81 -10.06 10.21
N SER A 273 -1.99 -10.54 9.27
CA SER A 273 -2.41 -10.68 7.87
C SER A 273 -3.59 -11.65 7.74
N PHE A 274 -3.53 -12.78 8.43
CA PHE A 274 -4.61 -13.77 8.36
C PHE A 274 -5.83 -13.39 9.19
N TRP A 275 -5.70 -12.90 10.45
CA TRP A 275 -6.90 -12.57 11.21
C TRP A 275 -7.69 -11.41 10.59
N ILE A 276 -6.98 -10.39 10.04
CA ILE A 276 -7.64 -9.28 9.37
C ILE A 276 -8.34 -9.78 8.10
N ALA A 277 -7.66 -10.59 7.29
CA ALA A 277 -8.26 -11.23 6.12
C ALA A 277 -9.45 -12.12 6.49
N GLY A 278 -9.42 -12.77 7.65
CA GLY A 278 -10.51 -13.56 8.22
C GLY A 278 -11.65 -12.73 8.85
N GLY A 279 -11.60 -11.41 8.74
CA GLY A 279 -12.70 -10.52 9.15
C GLY A 279 -12.74 -10.15 10.63
N VAL A 280 -11.68 -10.45 11.41
CA VAL A 280 -11.62 -10.02 12.82
C VAL A 280 -10.58 -8.93 13.04
N ARG A 281 -10.71 -8.19 14.13
CA ARG A 281 -9.82 -7.10 14.53
C ARG A 281 -9.31 -7.34 15.94
N SER A 282 -8.06 -6.92 16.19
CA SER A 282 -7.48 -6.99 17.54
C SER A 282 -8.01 -5.89 18.47
N VAL A 283 -8.27 -4.71 17.93
CA VAL A 283 -9.00 -3.62 18.57
C VAL A 283 -10.16 -3.23 17.66
N SER A 284 -11.38 -3.39 18.15
CA SER A 284 -12.61 -2.98 17.47
C SER A 284 -13.14 -1.68 18.10
N LYS A 285 -14.38 -1.32 17.79
CA LYS A 285 -15.05 -0.15 18.33
C LYS A 285 -16.34 -0.56 19.04
N ASP A 286 -16.67 0.18 20.09
CA ASP A 286 -17.95 0.05 20.79
C ASP A 286 -19.06 0.85 20.08
N GLU A 287 -20.24 0.91 20.68
CA GLU A 287 -21.42 1.63 20.17
C GLU A 287 -21.23 3.16 20.09
N ASN A 288 -20.24 3.70 20.81
CA ASN A 288 -19.87 5.10 20.82
C ASN A 288 -18.67 5.39 19.90
N ASP A 289 -18.31 4.47 19.02
CA ASP A 289 -17.13 4.54 18.14
C ASP A 289 -15.79 4.66 18.91
N LEU A 290 -15.75 4.16 20.17
CA LEU A 290 -14.54 4.18 20.98
C LEU A 290 -13.77 2.86 20.86
N PRO A 291 -12.42 2.89 20.78
CA PRO A 291 -11.62 1.69 20.63
C PRO A 291 -11.72 0.78 21.85
N VAL A 292 -11.93 -0.52 21.61
CA VAL A 292 -12.00 -1.57 22.63
C VAL A 292 -11.20 -2.79 22.21
N LEU A 293 -10.48 -3.40 23.16
CA LEU A 293 -9.76 -4.65 22.92
C LEU A 293 -10.75 -5.77 22.60
N SER A 294 -10.62 -6.40 21.43
CA SER A 294 -11.57 -7.37 20.91
C SER A 294 -11.00 -8.78 20.68
N MET A 295 -9.80 -9.06 21.20
CA MET A 295 -9.14 -10.36 21.02
C MET A 295 -9.69 -11.48 21.91
N ASP A 296 -10.48 -11.17 22.94
CA ASP A 296 -11.00 -12.14 23.92
C ASP A 296 -12.43 -12.57 23.58
N ASN A 297 -12.60 -13.14 22.37
CA ASN A 297 -13.88 -13.73 21.94
C ASN A 297 -13.64 -15.03 21.16
N GLU A 298 -14.67 -15.85 21.08
CA GLU A 298 -14.59 -17.18 20.48
C GLU A 298 -14.16 -17.11 18.99
N THR A 299 -14.70 -16.19 18.22
CA THR A 299 -14.38 -16.05 16.80
C THR A 299 -12.90 -15.74 16.60
N PHE A 300 -12.35 -14.79 17.35
CA PHE A 300 -10.92 -14.44 17.29
C PHE A 300 -10.04 -15.63 17.68
N HIS A 301 -10.40 -16.34 18.77
CA HIS A 301 -9.68 -17.53 19.24
C HIS A 301 -9.68 -18.64 18.19
N ASN A 302 -10.82 -18.91 17.54
CA ASN A 302 -10.96 -19.92 16.50
C ASN A 302 -10.09 -19.59 15.28
N ILE A 303 -10.10 -18.33 14.84
CA ILE A 303 -9.25 -17.86 13.72
C ILE A 303 -7.77 -18.01 14.07
N VAL A 304 -7.33 -17.55 15.23
CA VAL A 304 -5.93 -17.69 15.67
C VAL A 304 -5.54 -19.17 15.77
N GLY A 305 -6.40 -20.01 16.33
CA GLY A 305 -6.19 -21.46 16.37
C GLY A 305 -5.96 -22.06 14.97
N LYS A 306 -6.83 -21.71 14.02
CA LYS A 306 -6.69 -22.15 12.62
C LYS A 306 -5.39 -21.68 11.97
N ILE A 307 -4.95 -20.44 12.25
CA ILE A 307 -3.67 -19.93 11.74
C ILE A 307 -2.50 -20.74 12.31
N PHE A 308 -2.53 -21.13 13.58
CA PHE A 308 -1.50 -22.01 14.16
C PHE A 308 -1.50 -23.43 13.55
N GLU A 309 -2.67 -23.98 13.25
CA GLU A 309 -2.78 -25.23 12.49
C GLU A 309 -2.13 -25.10 11.12
N MET A 310 -2.46 -24.06 10.38
CA MET A 310 -1.89 -23.82 9.05
C MET A 310 -0.39 -23.56 9.09
N SER A 311 0.11 -22.83 10.09
CA SER A 311 1.52 -22.39 10.12
C SER A 311 2.47 -23.42 10.73
N TRP A 312 2.05 -24.12 11.79
CA TRP A 312 2.93 -25.00 12.55
C TRP A 312 2.62 -26.49 12.37
N ASP A 313 1.33 -26.88 12.33
CA ASP A 313 1.00 -28.28 12.26
C ASP A 313 1.08 -28.85 10.84
N SER A 314 0.85 -28.01 9.85
CA SER A 314 0.93 -28.43 8.44
C SER A 314 2.37 -28.72 8.00
N GLY A 315 3.37 -28.06 8.59
CA GLY A 315 4.76 -28.12 8.15
C GLY A 315 5.01 -27.53 6.78
N THR A 316 4.06 -26.72 6.25
CA THR A 316 4.14 -26.20 4.87
C THR A 316 4.63 -24.75 4.78
N TRP A 317 4.87 -24.09 5.92
CA TRP A 317 5.28 -22.70 5.97
C TRP A 317 6.73 -22.55 6.44
N TYR A 318 7.49 -21.76 5.70
CA TYR A 318 8.78 -21.27 6.19
C TYR A 318 8.56 -19.95 6.92
N VAL A 319 8.80 -19.98 8.24
CA VAL A 319 8.71 -18.80 9.09
C VAL A 319 10.11 -18.26 9.34
N ASN A 320 10.44 -17.11 8.78
CA ASN A 320 11.76 -16.51 8.94
C ASN A 320 12.07 -16.25 10.42
N LYS A 321 13.29 -16.61 10.84
CA LYS A 321 13.77 -16.33 12.19
C LYS A 321 14.29 -14.90 12.36
N ILE A 322 14.58 -14.23 11.25
CA ILE A 322 15.10 -12.86 11.21
C ILE A 322 13.90 -11.91 11.15
N ASP A 323 13.76 -11.06 12.17
CA ASP A 323 12.73 -10.01 12.19
C ASP A 323 13.38 -8.67 11.82
N ASN A 324 13.64 -8.51 10.55
CA ASN A 324 14.23 -7.29 9.98
C ASN A 324 13.59 -7.01 8.62
N ASP A 325 12.96 -5.86 8.47
CA ASP A 325 12.27 -5.46 7.23
C ASP A 325 13.23 -5.25 6.04
N ASN A 326 14.53 -5.14 6.30
CA ASN A 326 15.59 -5.10 5.28
C ASN A 326 16.18 -6.48 4.96
N ASP A 327 15.78 -7.55 5.65
CA ASP A 327 16.19 -8.91 5.32
C ASP A 327 15.54 -9.36 4.01
N THR A 328 16.32 -9.87 3.09
CA THR A 328 15.89 -10.32 1.76
C THR A 328 15.85 -11.83 1.61
N THR A 329 15.95 -12.59 2.70
CA THR A 329 15.97 -14.06 2.66
C THR A 329 14.72 -14.62 2.00
N LEU A 330 13.53 -14.14 2.42
CA LEU A 330 12.25 -14.63 1.89
C LEU A 330 12.07 -14.26 0.41
N GLU A 331 12.38 -13.03 0.03
CA GLU A 331 12.35 -12.60 -1.37
C GLU A 331 13.30 -13.44 -2.24
N ASN A 332 14.52 -13.72 -1.76
CA ASN A 332 15.48 -14.55 -2.47
C ASN A 332 15.01 -16.00 -2.62
N MET A 333 14.36 -16.58 -1.61
CA MET A 333 13.73 -17.91 -1.70
C MET A 333 12.62 -17.91 -2.77
N PHE A 334 11.74 -16.91 -2.74
CA PHE A 334 10.66 -16.76 -3.72
C PHE A 334 11.18 -16.58 -5.14
N ILE A 335 12.22 -15.74 -5.33
CA ILE A 335 12.88 -15.51 -6.63
C ILE A 335 13.45 -16.82 -7.20
N ARG A 336 14.04 -17.68 -6.35
CA ARG A 336 14.57 -19.00 -6.78
C ARG A 336 13.49 -20.03 -7.07
N GLY A 337 12.21 -19.75 -6.79
CA GLY A 337 11.12 -20.70 -6.95
C GLY A 337 11.00 -21.70 -5.79
N ASN A 338 11.55 -21.39 -4.62
CA ASN A 338 11.49 -22.23 -3.44
C ASN A 338 10.14 -22.11 -2.67
N SER A 339 9.15 -21.42 -3.24
CA SER A 339 7.82 -21.38 -2.63
C SER A 339 6.71 -21.06 -3.63
N LEU A 340 5.49 -21.49 -3.29
CA LEU A 340 4.29 -21.09 -4.01
C LEU A 340 3.86 -19.69 -3.64
N PHE A 341 3.70 -19.40 -2.34
CA PHE A 341 3.21 -18.13 -1.83
C PHE A 341 4.28 -17.38 -1.05
N HIS A 342 4.20 -16.04 -1.11
CA HIS A 342 5.08 -15.14 -0.37
C HIS A 342 4.29 -13.96 0.18
N ASP A 343 4.48 -13.67 1.49
CA ASP A 343 3.99 -12.45 2.15
C ASP A 343 4.67 -11.21 1.59
N SER A 344 3.90 -10.23 1.14
CA SER A 344 4.44 -9.01 0.58
C SER A 344 3.56 -7.79 0.90
N THR A 345 4.09 -6.63 0.56
CA THR A 345 3.34 -5.38 0.47
C THR A 345 3.58 -4.75 -0.88
N PHE A 346 2.77 -3.78 -1.26
CA PHE A 346 2.93 -3.11 -2.55
C PHE A 346 4.34 -2.54 -2.73
N GLN A 347 4.92 -1.93 -1.69
CA GLN A 347 6.30 -1.45 -1.74
C GLN A 347 7.32 -2.56 -2.03
N LYS A 348 7.16 -3.73 -1.39
CA LYS A 348 8.12 -4.84 -1.54
C LYS A 348 8.06 -5.50 -2.91
N ILE A 349 6.92 -5.40 -3.63
CA ILE A 349 6.79 -5.91 -5.00
C ILE A 349 7.90 -5.33 -5.90
N ALA A 350 8.26 -4.06 -5.71
CA ALA A 350 9.32 -3.43 -6.49
C ALA A 350 10.69 -4.14 -6.37
N ARG A 351 10.95 -4.85 -5.26
CA ARG A 351 12.20 -5.61 -5.05
C ARG A 351 12.30 -6.87 -5.91
N LEU A 352 11.16 -7.33 -6.44
CA LEU A 352 11.09 -8.55 -7.26
C LEU A 352 11.20 -8.28 -8.77
N ARG A 353 11.47 -7.04 -9.19
CA ARG A 353 11.53 -6.64 -10.61
C ARG A 353 12.51 -7.45 -11.44
N GLU A 354 13.59 -7.94 -10.83
CA GLU A 354 14.63 -8.72 -11.49
C GLU A 354 14.34 -10.24 -11.49
N MET A 355 13.21 -10.66 -10.93
CA MET A 355 12.80 -12.07 -10.94
C MET A 355 12.56 -12.56 -12.37
N ASP A 356 13.13 -13.71 -12.76
CA ASP A 356 12.96 -14.30 -14.09
C ASP A 356 11.57 -14.91 -14.29
N ALA A 357 11.05 -15.56 -13.24
CA ALA A 357 9.73 -16.17 -13.26
C ALA A 357 8.62 -15.10 -13.08
N ASP A 358 7.49 -15.31 -13.76
CA ASP A 358 6.31 -14.50 -13.53
C ASP A 358 5.66 -14.86 -12.20
N PHE A 359 5.09 -13.87 -11.52
CA PHE A 359 4.27 -14.07 -10.35
C PHE A 359 2.95 -13.31 -10.44
N GLY A 360 1.96 -13.75 -9.71
CA GLY A 360 0.67 -13.09 -9.59
C GLY A 360 0.47 -12.47 -8.22
N ILE A 361 -0.49 -11.56 -8.14
CA ILE A 361 -0.88 -10.82 -6.94
C ILE A 361 -2.31 -11.22 -6.60
N ILE A 362 -2.57 -11.63 -5.35
CA ILE A 362 -3.90 -11.97 -4.86
C ILE A 362 -4.09 -11.49 -3.41
N PRO A 363 -5.33 -11.32 -2.94
CA PRO A 363 -5.59 -11.04 -1.52
C PRO A 363 -5.21 -12.23 -0.64
N TYR A 364 -5.01 -11.98 0.65
CA TYR A 364 -5.01 -13.05 1.64
C TYR A 364 -6.34 -13.80 1.62
N PRO A 365 -6.34 -15.11 1.91
CA PRO A 365 -7.55 -15.92 1.84
C PRO A 365 -8.56 -15.53 2.92
N MET A 366 -9.83 -15.69 2.62
CA MET A 366 -10.93 -15.57 3.59
C MET A 366 -10.88 -16.74 4.58
N ALA A 367 -11.40 -16.54 5.80
CA ALA A 367 -11.48 -17.62 6.77
C ALA A 367 -12.42 -18.76 6.30
N SER A 368 -13.47 -18.43 5.56
CA SER A 368 -14.44 -19.39 5.00
C SER A 368 -15.22 -18.78 3.84
N GLU A 369 -15.90 -19.60 3.05
CA GLU A 369 -16.80 -19.16 1.96
C GLU A 369 -18.04 -18.38 2.47
N SER A 370 -18.36 -18.42 3.75
CA SER A 370 -19.46 -17.64 4.34
C SER A 370 -19.10 -16.18 4.61
N GLN A 371 -17.81 -15.81 4.45
CA GLN A 371 -17.37 -14.44 4.57
C GLN A 371 -17.86 -13.62 3.38
N ASP A 372 -18.38 -12.42 3.62
CA ASP A 372 -19.04 -11.59 2.63
C ASP A 372 -18.07 -10.86 1.69
N SER A 373 -16.86 -10.56 2.16
CA SER A 373 -15.85 -9.79 1.42
C SER A 373 -14.42 -10.19 1.80
N TYR A 374 -13.47 -9.84 0.93
CA TYR A 374 -12.07 -9.79 1.32
C TYR A 374 -11.81 -8.58 2.22
N TYR A 375 -10.84 -8.71 3.11
CA TYR A 375 -10.36 -7.62 3.95
C TYR A 375 -8.84 -7.52 3.80
N THR A 376 -8.40 -6.43 3.19
CA THR A 376 -6.99 -6.20 2.90
C THR A 376 -6.35 -5.37 4.00
N ARG A 377 -5.39 -5.95 4.70
CA ARG A 377 -4.64 -5.29 5.77
C ARG A 377 -3.81 -4.13 5.24
N VAL A 378 -3.86 -2.98 5.90
CA VAL A 378 -2.88 -1.89 5.78
C VAL A 378 -2.13 -1.81 7.11
N SER A 379 -0.82 -2.11 7.10
CA SER A 379 -0.04 -2.31 8.31
C SER A 379 0.61 -1.05 8.88
N GLY A 380 0.28 0.10 8.35
CA GLY A 380 0.75 1.40 8.82
C GLY A 380 0.38 2.53 7.90
N ALA A 381 0.37 3.74 8.41
CA ALA A 381 0.10 4.96 7.67
C ALA A 381 1.03 6.10 8.13
N LEU A 382 1.24 7.07 7.25
CA LEU A 382 1.74 8.40 7.58
C LEU A 382 0.56 9.36 7.53
N PHE A 383 0.21 9.94 8.67
CA PHE A 383 -0.86 10.92 8.75
C PHE A 383 -0.32 12.34 8.69
N SER A 384 -0.98 13.18 7.90
CA SER A 384 -0.71 14.61 7.85
C SER A 384 -1.50 15.31 8.97
N ASN A 385 -0.79 15.70 10.01
CA ASN A 385 -1.38 16.29 11.20
C ASN A 385 -1.31 17.82 11.09
N VAL A 386 -2.45 18.50 11.22
CA VAL A 386 -2.52 19.97 11.31
C VAL A 386 -2.29 20.37 12.77
N PRO A 387 -1.27 21.20 13.09
CA PRO A 387 -1.02 21.63 14.44
C PRO A 387 -2.21 22.38 15.05
N LEU A 388 -2.50 22.16 16.33
CA LEU A 388 -3.64 22.81 17.03
C LEU A 388 -3.59 24.34 16.95
N THR A 389 -2.39 24.91 16.91
CA THR A 389 -2.16 26.36 16.84
C THR A 389 -2.34 26.97 15.47
N GLN A 390 -2.61 26.17 14.42
CA GLN A 390 -2.84 26.68 13.08
C GLN A 390 -4.12 27.50 12.98
N GLU A 391 -3.97 28.74 12.48
CA GLU A 391 -5.07 29.70 12.34
C GLU A 391 -5.72 29.65 10.96
N ASN A 392 -4.98 29.26 9.92
CA ASN A 392 -5.44 29.29 8.52
C ASN A 392 -6.13 27.97 8.09
N LYS A 393 -7.03 27.46 8.94
CA LYS A 393 -7.68 26.15 8.74
C LYS A 393 -8.49 26.07 7.42
N GLU A 394 -9.07 27.18 6.96
CA GLU A 394 -9.87 27.25 5.73
C GLU A 394 -9.02 26.95 4.49
N ASN A 395 -7.89 27.62 4.34
CA ASN A 395 -7.00 27.40 3.21
C ASN A 395 -6.29 26.04 3.30
N ILE A 396 -5.88 25.62 4.50
CA ILE A 396 -5.28 24.31 4.73
C ILE A 396 -6.25 23.20 4.32
N GLY A 397 -7.52 23.29 4.74
CA GLY A 397 -8.55 22.32 4.35
C GLY A 397 -8.77 22.27 2.84
N LEU A 398 -8.87 23.43 2.19
CA LEU A 398 -9.00 23.52 0.73
C LEU A 398 -7.80 22.90 0.01
N ILE A 399 -6.58 23.20 0.44
CA ILE A 399 -5.36 22.66 -0.19
C ILE A 399 -5.28 21.15 -0.01
N LEU A 400 -5.57 20.62 1.19
CA LEU A 400 -5.56 19.19 1.46
C LEU A 400 -6.64 18.45 0.64
N GLU A 401 -7.84 19.02 0.52
CA GLU A 401 -8.91 18.45 -0.33
C GLU A 401 -8.46 18.36 -1.78
N LYS A 402 -7.95 19.45 -2.34
CA LYS A 402 -7.50 19.47 -3.73
C LYS A 402 -6.25 18.60 -3.95
N LEU A 403 -5.37 18.49 -2.96
CA LEU A 403 -4.21 17.61 -2.99
C LEU A 403 -4.64 16.14 -3.03
N ALA A 404 -5.63 15.74 -2.24
CA ALA A 404 -6.18 14.38 -2.26
C ALA A 404 -6.94 14.08 -3.55
N GLU A 405 -7.77 15.02 -4.02
CA GLU A 405 -8.53 14.92 -5.27
C GLU A 405 -7.60 14.74 -6.48
N GLU A 406 -6.59 15.60 -6.65
CA GLU A 406 -5.66 15.51 -7.78
C GLU A 406 -4.73 14.28 -7.66
N SER A 407 -4.44 13.82 -6.44
CA SER A 407 -3.69 12.58 -6.24
C SER A 407 -4.45 11.36 -6.74
N ALA A 408 -5.76 11.29 -6.51
CA ALA A 408 -6.59 10.21 -7.01
C ALA A 408 -6.62 10.16 -8.55
N LYS A 409 -6.45 11.31 -9.22
CA LYS A 409 -6.43 11.42 -10.68
C LYS A 409 -5.04 11.16 -11.30
N ILE A 410 -3.97 11.56 -10.63
CA ILE A 410 -2.61 11.61 -11.19
C ILE A 410 -1.68 10.60 -10.50
N THR A 411 -1.44 10.74 -9.20
CA THR A 411 -0.42 9.94 -8.50
C THR A 411 -0.86 8.52 -8.19
N THR A 412 -2.12 8.29 -7.81
CA THR A 412 -2.64 6.95 -7.53
C THR A 412 -2.62 6.04 -8.77
N PRO A 413 -3.07 6.48 -9.97
CA PRO A 413 -2.92 5.70 -11.19
C PRO A 413 -1.45 5.48 -11.57
N ALA A 414 -0.58 6.49 -11.42
CA ALA A 414 0.85 6.35 -11.69
C ALA A 414 1.50 5.32 -10.75
N TYR A 415 1.17 5.34 -9.47
CA TYR A 415 1.62 4.37 -8.48
C TYR A 415 1.20 2.94 -8.84
N LYS A 416 -0.09 2.74 -9.14
CA LYS A 416 -0.61 1.44 -9.61
C LYS A 416 0.15 0.98 -10.87
N ASN A 417 0.39 1.86 -11.83
CA ASN A 417 1.13 1.56 -13.05
C ASN A 417 2.60 1.20 -12.77
N VAL A 418 3.26 1.82 -11.78
CA VAL A 418 4.64 1.47 -11.39
C VAL A 418 4.68 0.06 -10.81
N ILE A 419 3.73 -0.30 -9.95
CA ILE A 419 3.58 -1.67 -9.44
C ILE A 419 3.32 -2.64 -10.60
N MET A 420 2.48 -2.27 -11.56
CA MET A 420 2.11 -3.09 -12.72
C MET A 420 3.20 -3.23 -13.78
N LYS A 421 4.12 -2.24 -13.92
CA LYS A 421 5.17 -2.21 -14.98
C LYS A 421 6.33 -3.17 -14.74
N GLY A 422 6.40 -3.83 -13.59
CA GLY A 422 7.25 -5.01 -13.43
C GLY A 422 6.79 -6.14 -14.38
N LYS A 423 7.48 -7.27 -14.41
CA LYS A 423 7.11 -8.48 -15.18
C LYS A 423 5.74 -9.10 -14.76
N TYR A 424 5.01 -8.41 -13.87
CA TYR A 424 4.04 -8.97 -12.95
C TYR A 424 2.67 -9.22 -13.50
N SER A 425 2.27 -8.53 -14.52
CA SER A 425 1.00 -8.83 -15.12
C SER A 425 0.85 -8.09 -16.42
N ARG A 426 1.19 -8.79 -17.44
CA ARG A 426 0.70 -8.47 -18.77
C ARG A 426 -0.75 -8.95 -18.95
N ASP A 427 -1.39 -9.43 -17.88
CA ASP A 427 -2.77 -9.88 -17.88
C ASP A 427 -3.71 -8.91 -17.15
N ASN A 428 -4.93 -8.80 -17.64
CA ASN A 428 -5.97 -7.96 -17.06
C ASN A 428 -6.37 -8.38 -15.61
N LYS A 429 -6.08 -9.62 -15.20
CA LYS A 429 -6.48 -10.18 -13.91
C LYS A 429 -5.69 -9.59 -12.75
N SER A 430 -4.40 -9.36 -12.92
CA SER A 430 -3.60 -8.73 -11.87
C SER A 430 -3.99 -7.27 -11.63
N SER A 431 -4.41 -6.54 -12.68
CA SER A 431 -4.96 -5.18 -12.49
C SER A 431 -6.22 -5.21 -11.64
N GLN A 432 -7.13 -6.16 -11.92
CA GLN A 432 -8.35 -6.35 -11.13
C GLN A 432 -8.04 -6.73 -9.66
N MET A 433 -7.00 -7.52 -9.42
CA MET A 433 -6.58 -7.87 -8.08
C MET A 433 -6.02 -6.65 -7.31
N LEU A 434 -5.26 -5.77 -7.98
CA LEU A 434 -4.79 -4.53 -7.35
C LEU A 434 -5.95 -3.61 -6.99
N ASP A 435 -6.96 -3.50 -7.85
CA ASP A 435 -8.16 -2.72 -7.57
C ASP A 435 -8.94 -3.34 -6.40
N LEU A 436 -9.13 -4.67 -6.38
CA LEU A 436 -9.76 -5.38 -5.27
C LEU A 436 -9.01 -5.12 -3.94
N LEU A 437 -7.69 -5.25 -3.93
CA LEU A 437 -6.86 -5.00 -2.74
C LEU A 437 -7.00 -3.55 -2.26
N TYR A 438 -7.03 -2.59 -3.18
CA TYR A 438 -7.20 -1.18 -2.85
C TYR A 438 -8.60 -0.88 -2.29
N GLU A 439 -9.65 -1.44 -2.86
CA GLU A 439 -11.04 -1.21 -2.44
C GLU A 439 -11.38 -1.88 -1.11
N THR A 440 -10.77 -3.04 -0.83
CA THR A 440 -11.05 -3.84 0.38
C THR A 440 -10.12 -3.52 1.55
N ARG A 441 -9.35 -2.43 1.47
CA ARG A 441 -8.47 -1.96 2.54
C ARG A 441 -9.23 -1.74 3.84
N VAL A 442 -8.63 -2.19 4.92
CA VAL A 442 -9.12 -2.03 6.29
C VAL A 442 -7.97 -1.71 7.23
N TYR A 443 -8.29 -1.09 8.37
CA TYR A 443 -7.30 -0.64 9.32
C TYR A 443 -7.61 -1.21 10.71
N ASP A 444 -6.76 -2.12 11.20
CA ASP A 444 -6.86 -2.66 12.55
C ASP A 444 -6.10 -1.74 13.51
N LEU A 445 -6.81 -1.05 14.38
CA LEU A 445 -6.23 -0.10 15.32
C LEU A 445 -5.16 -0.74 16.22
N GLY A 446 -5.33 -2.00 16.61
CA GLY A 446 -4.35 -2.70 17.45
C GLY A 446 -3.09 -3.09 16.70
N ASP A 447 -3.20 -3.47 15.43
CA ASP A 447 -2.06 -3.76 14.56
C ASP A 447 -1.28 -2.50 14.14
N SER A 448 -1.90 -1.33 14.25
CA SER A 448 -1.36 -0.04 13.81
C SER A 448 -1.03 0.88 14.96
N PHE A 449 -2.03 1.43 15.65
CA PHE A 449 -1.82 2.39 16.74
C PHE A 449 -1.18 1.78 17.98
N TRP A 450 -1.49 0.52 18.30
CA TRP A 450 -0.94 -0.21 19.44
C TRP A 450 -0.01 -1.35 19.02
N CYS A 451 0.59 -1.24 17.82
CA CYS A 451 1.44 -2.27 17.22
C CYS A 451 2.61 -2.69 18.11
N ASP A 452 3.26 -1.77 18.79
CA ASP A 452 4.41 -2.07 19.66
C ASP A 452 4.06 -3.10 20.76
N ILE A 453 2.83 -3.02 21.32
CA ILE A 453 2.40 -3.92 22.38
C ILE A 453 1.75 -5.18 21.79
N ILE A 454 0.84 -5.01 20.83
CA ILE A 454 0.03 -6.11 20.30
C ILE A 454 0.83 -6.94 19.30
N ARG A 455 1.29 -6.34 18.20
CA ARG A 455 1.97 -7.07 17.14
C ARG A 455 3.41 -7.44 17.50
N ASP A 456 4.22 -6.43 17.87
CA ASP A 456 5.67 -6.58 17.92
C ASP A 456 6.16 -7.27 19.19
N ASN A 457 5.40 -7.18 20.30
CA ASN A 457 5.73 -7.87 21.54
C ASN A 457 4.88 -9.13 21.77
N PHE A 458 3.54 -8.97 21.82
CA PHE A 458 2.65 -10.05 22.22
C PHE A 458 2.54 -11.13 21.14
N ILE A 459 2.01 -10.77 19.99
CA ILE A 459 1.64 -11.71 18.91
C ILE A 459 2.86 -12.34 18.25
N LYS A 460 3.89 -11.55 17.97
CA LYS A 460 5.16 -12.06 17.43
C LYS A 460 5.78 -13.12 18.33
N THR A 461 5.75 -12.90 19.64
CA THR A 461 6.27 -13.87 20.61
C THR A 461 5.51 -15.18 20.55
N MET A 462 4.18 -15.14 20.50
CA MET A 462 3.35 -16.34 20.36
C MET A 462 3.70 -17.12 19.08
N MET A 463 3.80 -16.42 17.95
CA MET A 463 4.14 -17.06 16.67
C MET A 463 5.54 -17.64 16.67
N THR A 464 6.55 -16.92 17.15
CA THR A 464 7.96 -17.38 17.16
C THR A 464 8.18 -18.59 18.06
N THR A 465 7.45 -18.70 19.17
CA THR A 465 7.59 -19.77 20.17
C THR A 465 6.57 -20.90 20.01
N ASN A 466 5.68 -20.83 19.02
CA ASN A 466 4.54 -21.73 18.86
C ASN A 466 3.67 -21.80 20.12
N ASP A 467 3.53 -20.69 20.85
CA ASP A 467 2.66 -20.62 22.03
C ASP A 467 1.22 -20.32 21.62
N ARG A 468 0.38 -21.35 21.59
CA ARG A 468 -1.02 -21.28 21.12
C ARG A 468 -2.00 -20.83 22.19
N ASN A 469 -1.55 -20.62 23.43
CA ASN A 469 -2.44 -20.28 24.54
C ASN A 469 -2.76 -18.78 24.53
N LEU A 470 -3.60 -18.36 23.56
CA LEU A 470 -4.02 -16.97 23.39
C LEU A 470 -4.60 -16.40 24.69
N SER A 471 -5.51 -17.12 25.36
CA SER A 471 -6.14 -16.63 26.61
C SER A 471 -5.13 -16.35 27.71
N SER A 472 -4.14 -17.25 27.91
CA SER A 472 -3.12 -17.07 28.94
C SER A 472 -2.17 -15.92 28.61
N ASN A 473 -1.79 -15.82 27.34
CA ASN A 473 -0.90 -14.74 26.88
C ASN A 473 -1.62 -13.39 26.90
N LEU A 474 -2.87 -13.34 26.45
CA LEU A 474 -3.67 -12.12 26.48
C LEU A 474 -3.78 -11.56 27.91
N LYS A 475 -4.01 -12.41 28.93
CA LYS A 475 -4.04 -11.98 30.35
C LYS A 475 -2.78 -11.26 30.80
N LYS A 476 -1.60 -11.55 30.21
CA LYS A 476 -0.35 -10.87 30.56
C LYS A 476 -0.31 -9.43 30.01
N TYR A 477 -0.88 -9.22 28.83
CA TYR A 477 -0.82 -7.94 28.11
C TYR A 477 -2.10 -7.10 28.24
N GLN A 478 -3.26 -7.74 28.50
CA GLN A 478 -4.59 -7.11 28.52
C GLN A 478 -4.62 -5.83 29.36
N LYS A 479 -4.09 -5.90 30.60
CA LYS A 479 -4.13 -4.76 31.50
C LYS A 479 -3.40 -3.52 30.93
N ILE A 480 -2.25 -3.72 30.28
CA ILE A 480 -1.48 -2.61 29.72
C ILE A 480 -2.12 -2.11 28.43
N ILE A 481 -2.63 -3.02 27.57
CA ILE A 481 -3.33 -2.64 26.33
C ILE A 481 -4.56 -1.82 26.67
N VAL A 482 -5.45 -2.32 27.53
CA VAL A 482 -6.68 -1.62 27.94
C VAL A 482 -6.37 -0.28 28.56
N LYS A 483 -5.41 -0.21 29.50
CA LYS A 483 -5.00 1.07 30.12
C LYS A 483 -4.48 2.08 29.08
N THR A 484 -3.80 1.62 28.04
CA THR A 484 -3.26 2.51 27.01
C THR A 484 -4.39 3.01 26.10
N ILE A 485 -5.35 2.16 25.78
CA ILE A 485 -6.57 2.55 25.04
C ILE A 485 -7.39 3.55 25.87
N GLU A 486 -7.71 3.24 27.14
CA GLU A 486 -8.46 4.10 28.04
C GLU A 486 -7.81 5.49 28.19
N LYS A 487 -6.47 5.55 28.26
CA LYS A 487 -5.77 6.83 28.34
C LYS A 487 -6.05 7.71 27.12
N VAL A 488 -6.06 7.14 25.92
CA VAL A 488 -6.38 7.87 24.69
C VAL A 488 -7.82 8.35 24.72
N VAL A 489 -8.76 7.44 25.03
CA VAL A 489 -10.19 7.74 25.12
C VAL A 489 -10.46 8.87 26.11
N VAL A 490 -9.94 8.77 27.34
CA VAL A 490 -10.15 9.79 28.38
C VAL A 490 -9.60 11.16 27.92
N ASN A 491 -8.43 11.20 27.31
CA ASN A 491 -7.83 12.45 26.86
C ASN A 491 -8.64 13.13 25.74
N ILE A 492 -9.32 12.33 24.89
CA ILE A 492 -10.16 12.85 23.80
C ILE A 492 -11.53 13.30 24.35
N THR A 493 -12.22 12.45 25.13
CA THR A 493 -13.59 12.72 25.61
C THR A 493 -13.65 13.78 26.72
N ALA A 494 -12.56 14.04 27.44
CA ALA A 494 -12.52 15.13 28.43
C ALA A 494 -12.72 16.54 27.82
N ASN A 495 -12.68 16.67 26.50
CA ASN A 495 -12.85 17.95 25.81
C ASN A 495 -14.30 18.27 25.43
N GLU A 496 -15.20 17.27 25.42
CA GLU A 496 -16.62 17.52 25.12
C GLU A 496 -17.40 18.09 26.32
N ALA A 497 -16.75 18.17 27.47
CA ALA A 497 -17.36 18.59 28.74
C ALA A 497 -16.93 20.00 29.19
N GLU A 498 -16.01 20.68 28.53
CA GLU A 498 -15.62 22.09 28.75
C GLU A 498 -16.11 23.00 27.59
#